data_80feebda4b5c661a803a58adc751fbfd
#
_entry.id   80feebda4b5c661a803a58adc751fbfd
#
_cell.length_a   1.000
_cell.length_b   1.000
_cell.length_c   1.000
_cell.angle_alpha   90.00
_cell.angle_beta   90.00
_cell.angle_gamma   90.00
#
_symmetry.space_group_name_H-M   'P 1'
#
loop_
_entity.id
_entity.type
_entity.pdbx_description
1 polymer ?
#
loop_
_entity_poly.entity_id
_entity_poly.type
_entity_poly.pdbx_seq_one_letter_code
_entity_poly.pdbx_strand_id
1 'polypeptide(L)'
;MATGRIVKALAGYYFVEPDRPEPNAEGPIRCRARGIFKKRGESPLVGDRVDYTAIGGGEGTVDRIHPRSSALIRPPVANIDLAVVVFSVAEPALNLQLLDKFLAFIEHAGIDALICLSKRDLADRPDGEEAREAL
;
A
#
# COMPACT_ATOMS: atom_id res chain seq x y z
N MET A 1 3.41 25.47 -4.05
CA MET A 1 2.82 24.20 -3.60
C MET A 1 2.90 23.18 -4.74
N ALA A 2 3.41 22.02 -4.44
CA ALA A 2 3.61 20.97 -5.43
C ALA A 2 2.75 19.75 -5.08
N THR A 3 2.57 18.85 -6.03
CA THR A 3 1.76 17.64 -5.87
C THR A 3 2.63 16.41 -6.12
N GLY A 4 2.40 15.37 -5.35
CA GLY A 4 3.10 14.11 -5.50
C GLY A 4 2.37 12.96 -4.84
N ARG A 5 3.03 11.80 -4.80
CA ARG A 5 2.47 10.58 -4.20
C ARG A 5 3.39 10.08 -3.09
N ILE A 6 2.83 9.69 -1.97
CA ILE A 6 3.60 9.07 -0.89
C ILE A 6 3.97 7.65 -1.31
N VAL A 7 5.27 7.37 -1.36
CA VAL A 7 5.78 6.05 -1.76
C VAL A 7 6.36 5.27 -0.59
N LYS A 8 6.58 5.93 0.55
CA LYS A 8 7.14 5.29 1.75
C LYS A 8 6.75 6.11 2.98
N ALA A 9 6.48 5.44 4.09
CA ALA A 9 6.27 6.05 5.40
C ALA A 9 7.17 5.33 6.41
N LEU A 10 7.95 6.09 7.15
CA LEU A 10 8.91 5.54 8.11
C LEU A 10 9.22 6.56 9.21
N ALA A 11 9.06 6.16 10.46
CA ALA A 11 9.47 6.95 11.63
C ALA A 11 8.90 8.39 11.66
N GLY A 12 7.64 8.55 11.24
CA GLY A 12 6.97 9.84 11.21
C GLY A 12 7.28 10.69 9.98
N TYR A 13 8.09 10.19 9.07
CA TYR A 13 8.37 10.84 7.80
C TYR A 13 7.60 10.18 6.67
N TYR A 14 7.24 11.01 5.68
CA TYR A 14 6.54 10.57 4.48
C TYR A 14 7.37 10.95 3.26
N PHE A 15 7.73 9.96 2.46
CA PHE A 15 8.55 10.17 1.28
C PHE A 15 7.63 10.38 0.10
N VAL A 16 7.67 11.58 -0.47
CA VAL A 16 6.80 12.00 -1.56
C VAL A 16 7.58 11.97 -2.88
N GLU A 17 7.07 11.20 -3.83
CA GLU A 17 7.57 11.22 -5.20
C GLU A 17 6.88 12.35 -5.95
N PRO A 18 7.62 13.42 -6.35
CA PRO A 18 7.01 14.54 -7.03
C PRO A 18 6.43 14.17 -8.39
N ASP A 19 5.29 14.78 -8.76
CA ASP A 19 4.75 14.63 -10.11
C ASP A 19 5.65 15.29 -11.15
N ARG A 20 6.35 16.36 -10.73
CA ARG A 20 7.37 17.04 -11.54
C ARG A 20 8.69 17.01 -10.79
N PRO A 21 9.79 16.71 -11.46
CA PRO A 21 11.10 16.68 -10.80
C PRO A 21 11.38 18.00 -10.07
N GLU A 22 11.81 17.87 -8.80
CA GLU A 22 12.25 19.03 -8.02
C GLU A 22 13.68 19.41 -8.43
N PRO A 23 13.98 20.71 -8.62
CA PRO A 23 15.35 21.15 -8.88
C PRO A 23 16.29 20.73 -7.74
N ASN A 24 17.44 20.20 -8.10
CA ASN A 24 18.49 19.80 -7.16
C ASN A 24 18.08 18.71 -6.15
N ALA A 25 16.97 18.01 -6.38
CA ALA A 25 16.54 16.89 -5.54
C ALA A 25 16.68 15.59 -6.32
N GLU A 26 17.34 14.61 -5.72
CA GLU A 26 17.43 13.25 -6.24
C GLU A 26 16.50 12.36 -5.40
N GLY A 27 15.52 11.75 -6.06
CA GLY A 27 14.58 10.83 -5.41
C GLY A 27 13.45 11.53 -4.66
N PRO A 28 12.73 10.77 -3.81
CA PRO A 28 11.58 11.29 -3.08
C PRO A 28 11.94 12.38 -2.07
N ILE A 29 11.01 13.30 -1.85
CA ILE A 29 11.15 14.38 -0.87
C ILE A 29 10.69 13.85 0.49
N ARG A 30 11.54 13.98 1.49
CA ARG A 30 11.25 13.55 2.86
C ARG A 30 10.42 14.61 3.57
N CYS A 31 9.17 14.31 3.83
CA CYS A 31 8.21 15.26 4.37
C CYS A 31 7.73 14.87 5.76
N ARG A 32 7.39 15.88 6.56
CA ARG A 32 6.60 15.71 7.77
C ARG A 32 5.16 16.16 7.51
N ALA A 33 4.20 15.50 8.15
CA ALA A 33 2.81 15.93 8.06
C ALA A 33 2.59 17.15 8.95
N ARG A 34 1.76 18.10 8.49
CA ARG A 34 1.38 19.25 9.32
C ARG A 34 0.57 18.78 10.52
N GLY A 35 0.71 19.50 11.64
CA GLY A 35 0.04 19.16 12.89
C GLY A 35 -1.49 19.14 12.81
N ILE A 36 -2.08 19.81 11.81
CA ILE A 36 -3.54 19.82 11.60
C ILE A 36 -4.10 18.42 11.33
N PHE A 37 -3.31 17.51 10.72
CA PHE A 37 -3.75 16.14 10.48
C PHE A 37 -3.95 15.38 11.79
N LYS A 38 -3.07 15.63 12.76
CA LYS A 38 -3.17 15.03 14.09
C LYS A 38 -4.45 15.48 14.80
N LYS A 39 -4.79 16.75 14.68
CA LYS A 39 -6.02 17.33 15.28
C LYS A 39 -7.29 16.76 14.65
N ARG A 40 -7.26 16.43 13.35
CA ARG A 40 -8.38 15.86 12.62
C ARG A 40 -8.45 14.34 12.73
N GLY A 41 -7.48 13.69 13.37
CA GLY A 41 -7.41 12.25 13.41
C GLY A 41 -7.07 11.62 12.06
N GLU A 42 -6.51 12.40 11.15
CA GLU A 42 -6.10 11.94 9.83
C GLU A 42 -4.62 11.57 9.84
N SER A 43 -4.24 10.55 9.09
CA SER A 43 -2.85 10.17 8.88
C SER A 43 -2.60 9.94 7.39
N PRO A 44 -1.54 10.52 6.83
CA PRO A 44 -1.15 10.18 5.47
C PRO A 44 -0.81 8.71 5.36
N LEU A 45 -1.13 8.10 4.23
CA LEU A 45 -0.84 6.68 3.94
C LEU A 45 0.02 6.58 2.69
N VAL A 46 0.79 5.50 2.60
CA VAL A 46 1.48 5.15 1.36
C VAL A 46 0.44 5.01 0.25
N GLY A 47 0.67 5.62 -0.90
CA GLY A 47 -0.27 5.69 -2.01
C GLY A 47 -1.10 6.97 -2.05
N ASP A 48 -1.14 7.75 -0.98
CA ASP A 48 -1.87 9.02 -0.98
C ASP A 48 -1.27 10.01 -1.99
N ARG A 49 -2.14 10.71 -2.67
CA ARG A 49 -1.76 11.89 -3.42
C ARG A 49 -1.87 13.09 -2.50
N VAL A 50 -0.83 13.89 -2.48
CA VAL A 50 -0.71 14.98 -1.52
C VAL A 50 -0.21 16.26 -2.19
N ASP A 51 -0.61 17.38 -1.60
CA ASP A 51 0.06 18.63 -1.84
C ASP A 51 1.15 18.80 -0.79
N TYR A 52 2.34 19.18 -1.22
CA TYR A 52 3.47 19.35 -0.33
C TYR A 52 4.24 20.64 -0.65
N THR A 53 4.99 21.12 0.32
CA THR A 53 5.87 22.26 0.15
C THR A 53 7.30 21.82 0.39
N ALA A 54 8.16 21.98 -0.63
CA ALA A 54 9.58 21.71 -0.50
C ALA A 54 10.25 22.86 0.25
N ILE A 55 11.08 22.54 1.24
CA ILE A 55 11.82 23.53 2.03
C ILE A 55 13.32 23.53 1.73
N GLY A 56 13.75 22.70 0.75
CA GLY A 56 15.15 22.59 0.33
C GLY A 56 15.82 21.37 0.98
N GLY A 57 16.95 20.97 0.40
CA GLY A 57 17.72 19.82 0.91
C GLY A 57 17.01 18.48 0.84
N GLY A 58 16.05 18.33 -0.09
CA GLY A 58 15.27 17.10 -0.20
C GLY A 58 14.23 16.92 0.89
N GLU A 59 13.89 17.97 1.62
CA GLU A 59 12.91 17.95 2.70
C GLU A 59 11.70 18.84 2.38
N GLY A 60 10.57 18.56 3.06
CA GLY A 60 9.35 19.33 2.88
C GLY A 60 8.29 19.00 3.93
N THR A 61 7.09 19.53 3.69
CA THR A 61 5.91 19.26 4.51
C THR A 61 4.76 18.80 3.65
N VAL A 62 4.00 17.82 4.14
CA VAL A 62 2.73 17.42 3.54
C VAL A 62 1.66 18.40 4.05
N ASP A 63 1.06 19.15 3.14
CA ASP A 63 0.12 20.20 3.48
C ASP A 63 -1.34 19.75 3.36
N ARG A 64 -1.64 18.85 2.42
CA ARG A 64 -2.98 18.39 2.16
C ARG A 64 -2.97 16.98 1.56
N ILE A 65 -3.94 16.17 1.98
CA ILE A 65 -4.18 14.84 1.42
C ILE A 65 -5.36 14.94 0.47
N HIS A 66 -5.18 14.49 -0.78
CA HIS A 66 -6.25 14.45 -1.77
C HIS A 66 -7.27 13.35 -1.42
N PRO A 67 -8.52 13.45 -1.88
CA PRO A 67 -9.50 12.40 -1.68
C PRO A 67 -8.99 11.05 -2.17
N ARG A 68 -9.24 10.01 -1.40
CA ARG A 68 -8.81 8.65 -1.71
C ARG A 68 -9.83 7.93 -2.56
N SER A 69 -9.36 7.15 -3.55
CA SER A 69 -10.23 6.24 -4.30
C SER A 69 -10.47 4.95 -3.51
N SER A 70 -9.50 4.55 -2.69
CA SER A 70 -9.59 3.37 -1.83
C SER A 70 -8.59 3.49 -0.69
N ALA A 71 -8.76 2.68 0.35
CA ALA A 71 -7.80 2.58 1.45
C ALA A 71 -7.95 1.23 2.15
N LEU A 72 -6.83 0.68 2.60
CA LEU A 72 -6.79 -0.50 3.46
C LEU A 72 -6.24 -0.12 4.83
N ILE A 73 -6.65 -0.85 5.86
CA ILE A 73 -6.13 -0.67 7.21
C ILE A 73 -4.83 -1.45 7.39
N ARG A 74 -4.78 -2.67 6.85
CA ARG A 74 -3.61 -3.54 6.91
C ARG A 74 -3.40 -4.23 5.57
N PRO A 75 -2.31 -3.90 4.86
CA PRO A 75 -1.37 -2.82 5.15
C PRO A 75 -2.02 -1.43 5.04
N PRO A 76 -1.49 -0.42 5.77
CA PRO A 76 -2.06 0.93 5.73
C PRO A 76 -1.65 1.63 4.44
N VAL A 77 -2.46 1.45 3.40
CA VAL A 77 -2.19 1.98 2.06
C VAL A 77 -3.45 2.56 1.46
N ALA A 78 -3.31 3.52 0.56
CA ALA A 78 -4.41 4.19 -0.10
C ALA A 78 -4.26 4.16 -1.61
N ASN A 79 -5.37 4.41 -2.33
CA ASN A 79 -5.41 4.54 -3.79
C ASN A 79 -4.89 3.29 -4.50
N ILE A 80 -5.32 2.12 -4.04
CA ILE A 80 -4.95 0.84 -4.62
C ILE A 80 -5.97 0.46 -5.66
N ASP A 81 -5.51 0.09 -6.85
CA ASP A 81 -6.36 -0.38 -7.94
C ASP A 81 -6.45 -1.91 -7.97
N LEU A 82 -5.37 -2.58 -7.52
CA LEU A 82 -5.28 -4.02 -7.56
C LEU A 82 -4.54 -4.52 -6.31
N ALA A 83 -5.11 -5.49 -5.63
CA ALA A 83 -4.46 -6.21 -4.54
C ALA A 83 -3.98 -7.55 -5.05
N VAL A 84 -2.69 -7.82 -4.93
CA VAL A 84 -2.12 -9.12 -5.25
C VAL A 84 -1.98 -9.92 -3.96
N VAL A 85 -2.76 -10.98 -3.83
CA VAL A 85 -2.77 -11.83 -2.64
C VAL A 85 -1.93 -13.06 -2.93
N VAL A 86 -0.82 -13.21 -2.21
CA VAL A 86 0.12 -14.31 -2.42
C VAL A 86 -0.07 -15.34 -1.31
N PHE A 87 -0.38 -16.57 -1.70
CA PHE A 87 -0.50 -17.70 -0.79
C PHE A 87 0.39 -18.85 -1.24
N SER A 88 0.94 -19.56 -0.27
CA SER A 88 1.69 -20.79 -0.51
C SER A 88 0.70 -21.96 -0.75
N VAL A 89 0.95 -22.80 -1.75
CA VAL A 89 0.15 -24.00 -1.97
C VAL A 89 0.53 -25.12 -1.00
N ALA A 90 1.74 -25.07 -0.45
CA ALA A 90 2.25 -26.04 0.53
C ALA A 90 3.30 -25.36 1.40
N GLU A 91 3.50 -25.86 2.61
CA GLU A 91 4.54 -25.42 3.55
C GLU A 91 4.57 -23.88 3.83
N PRO A 92 3.54 -23.29 4.42
CA PRO A 92 2.35 -23.94 4.99
C PRO A 92 1.32 -24.30 3.92
N ALA A 93 0.45 -25.27 4.22
CA ALA A 93 -0.64 -25.63 3.34
C ALA A 93 -1.59 -24.45 3.11
N LEU A 94 -2.21 -24.41 1.95
CA LEU A 94 -3.19 -23.38 1.61
C LEU A 94 -4.36 -23.39 2.59
N ASN A 95 -4.63 -22.26 3.22
CA ASN A 95 -5.76 -22.07 4.10
C ASN A 95 -6.86 -21.29 3.36
N LEU A 96 -7.86 -22.01 2.86
CA LEU A 96 -8.94 -21.41 2.09
C LEU A 96 -9.80 -20.44 2.91
N GLN A 97 -10.01 -20.73 4.20
CA GLN A 97 -10.77 -19.83 5.07
C GLN A 97 -10.08 -18.47 5.24
N LEU A 98 -8.77 -18.48 5.42
CA LEU A 98 -7.99 -17.25 5.53
C LEU A 98 -7.99 -16.49 4.21
N LEU A 99 -7.84 -17.20 3.09
CA LEU A 99 -7.91 -16.60 1.76
C LEU A 99 -9.27 -15.92 1.54
N ASP A 100 -10.37 -16.60 1.89
CA ASP A 100 -11.71 -16.04 1.76
C ASP A 100 -11.88 -14.76 2.59
N LYS A 101 -11.33 -14.72 3.79
CA LYS A 101 -11.36 -13.53 4.65
C LYS A 101 -10.64 -12.36 4.00
N PHE A 102 -9.45 -12.58 3.43
CA PHE A 102 -8.71 -11.53 2.73
C PHE A 102 -9.46 -11.04 1.50
N LEU A 103 -10.02 -11.94 0.71
CA LEU A 103 -10.78 -11.58 -0.48
C LEU A 103 -12.03 -10.77 -0.14
N ALA A 104 -12.76 -11.14 0.91
CA ALA A 104 -13.92 -10.39 1.38
C ALA A 104 -13.53 -8.98 1.84
N PHE A 105 -12.40 -8.85 2.52
CA PHE A 105 -11.88 -7.58 2.98
C PHE A 105 -11.53 -6.65 1.80
N ILE A 106 -10.86 -7.20 0.81
CA ILE A 106 -10.46 -6.48 -0.41
C ILE A 106 -11.70 -6.05 -1.20
N GLU A 107 -12.67 -6.94 -1.36
CA GLU A 107 -13.92 -6.63 -2.05
C GLU A 107 -14.70 -5.54 -1.33
N HIS A 108 -14.76 -5.59 0.00
CA HIS A 108 -15.42 -4.55 0.79
C HIS A 108 -14.76 -3.18 0.61
N ALA A 109 -13.46 -3.15 0.39
CA ALA A 109 -12.71 -1.93 0.13
C ALA A 109 -12.88 -1.41 -1.30
N GLY A 110 -13.59 -2.13 -2.16
CA GLY A 110 -13.82 -1.75 -3.55
C GLY A 110 -12.60 -1.94 -4.45
N ILE A 111 -11.73 -2.89 -4.12
CA ILE A 111 -10.47 -3.14 -4.83
C ILE A 111 -10.54 -4.49 -5.53
N ASP A 112 -10.03 -4.56 -6.77
CA ASP A 112 -9.88 -5.81 -7.48
C ASP A 112 -8.75 -6.65 -6.88
N ALA A 113 -8.89 -7.96 -6.91
CA ALA A 113 -7.90 -8.88 -6.36
C ALA A 113 -7.35 -9.82 -7.42
N LEU A 114 -6.05 -10.08 -7.33
CA LEU A 114 -5.37 -11.12 -8.10
C LEU A 114 -4.76 -12.11 -7.10
N ILE A 115 -5.10 -13.39 -7.24
CA ILE A 115 -4.54 -14.44 -6.38
C ILE A 115 -3.31 -15.02 -7.05
N CYS A 116 -2.21 -15.05 -6.33
CA CYS A 116 -0.96 -15.65 -6.77
C CYS A 116 -0.60 -16.80 -5.83
N LEU A 117 -0.47 -18.00 -6.38
CA LEU A 117 -0.08 -19.18 -5.61
C LEU A 117 1.41 -19.42 -5.78
N SER A 118 2.14 -19.39 -4.68
CA SER A 118 3.57 -19.66 -4.66
C SER A 118 3.86 -21.11 -4.32
N LYS A 119 5.11 -21.54 -4.53
CA LYS A 119 5.56 -22.91 -4.24
C LYS A 119 4.76 -23.97 -4.99
N ARG A 120 4.39 -23.70 -6.23
CA ARG A 120 3.61 -24.61 -7.06
C ARG A 120 4.30 -25.97 -7.26
N ASP A 121 5.62 -26.02 -7.24
CA ASP A 121 6.40 -27.24 -7.30
C ASP A 121 6.10 -28.21 -6.15
N LEU A 122 5.52 -27.69 -5.03
CA LEU A 122 5.15 -28.49 -3.89
C LEU A 122 3.68 -28.95 -3.93
N ALA A 123 2.91 -28.59 -4.97
CA ALA A 123 1.49 -28.90 -5.08
C ALA A 123 1.21 -30.41 -5.18
N ASP A 124 2.19 -31.22 -5.63
CA ASP A 124 2.06 -32.68 -5.73
C ASP A 124 2.26 -33.39 -4.40
N ARG A 125 2.63 -32.67 -3.34
CA ARG A 125 2.78 -33.22 -2.00
C ARG A 125 1.41 -33.36 -1.33
N PRO A 126 1.27 -34.26 -0.31
CA PRO A 126 -0.01 -34.41 0.39
C PRO A 126 -0.57 -33.11 0.96
N ASP A 127 0.28 -32.22 1.45
CA ASP A 127 -0.13 -30.92 2.01
C ASP A 127 -0.54 -29.89 0.94
N GLY A 128 -0.30 -30.20 -0.34
CA GLY A 128 -0.74 -29.37 -1.45
C GLY A 128 -2.07 -29.81 -2.08
N GLU A 129 -2.70 -30.85 -1.59
CA GLU A 129 -3.92 -31.43 -2.18
C GLU A 129 -5.07 -30.42 -2.21
N GLU A 130 -5.29 -29.69 -1.12
CA GLU A 130 -6.35 -28.69 -1.05
C GLU A 130 -6.17 -27.60 -2.12
N ALA A 131 -4.95 -27.16 -2.36
CA ALA A 131 -4.65 -26.20 -3.41
C ALA A 131 -4.95 -26.75 -4.80
N ARG A 132 -4.63 -28.02 -5.06
CA ARG A 132 -4.93 -28.65 -6.35
C ARG A 132 -6.42 -28.72 -6.60
N GLU A 133 -7.22 -29.04 -5.59
CA GLU A 133 -8.68 -29.09 -5.70
C GLU A 133 -9.30 -27.70 -5.89
N ALA A 134 -8.68 -26.65 -5.35
CA ALA A 134 -9.16 -25.29 -5.46
C ALA A 134 -8.84 -24.64 -6.83
N LEU A 135 -7.89 -25.19 -7.57
CA LEU A 135 -7.51 -24.72 -8.90
C LEU A 135 -8.38 -25.40 -9.99
#